data_0f2f07e318b70180004395de84cf2ec4
#
_entry.id   0f2f07e318b70180004395de84cf2ec4
#
_cell.length_a   1.000
_cell.length_b   1.000
_cell.length_c   1.000
_cell.angle_alpha   90.00
_cell.angle_beta   90.00
_cell.angle_gamma   90.00
#
_symmetry.space_group_name_H-M   'P 1'
#
loop_
_entity.id
_entity.type
_entity.pdbx_description
1 polymer ?
#
loop_
_entity_poly.entity_id
_entity_poly.type
_entity_poly.pdbx_seq_one_letter_code
_entity_poly.pdbx_strand_id
1 'polypeptide(L)'
;QHNRAVYLKDGWIRDPYIYLCEDGFYYLTGTTPTYGDTREAGDPYNLGLDHVSRKMGLKPSIVGYQIRVWRSPDLAEWEYLGEPFSLEKGYWAQQFPDAFQNKSKKNWLLWAPEMYRVDGKWVFVHTSPEPVGNGANLIIADHADKNDSFAFPMGDDMRDKHDPSLFRDDDGTWYLTWSNTEIAPLKPDFQGLAAKPVHIDPSDRSIGHEGATIRKIGKKYVLFGTAWSTDDSRKGSYNLYYCTADRITGPYSERRFAGRFLGHGTPFQDKKGQWWCTAFFNGNIAPVSKLGIQNRDLSETAQTINEQGTTIVPLEVKTGKDGDVYIRAIDPAYAVPGPDEAQRFQP
;
A
#
# COMPACT_ATOMS: atom_id res chain seq x y z
N GLN A 1 -24.28 3.06 -7.34
CA GLN A 1 -23.14 3.36 -6.46
C GLN A 1 -23.18 2.45 -5.23
N HIS A 2 -22.04 1.82 -4.94
CA HIS A 2 -21.88 1.03 -3.71
C HIS A 2 -21.64 1.95 -2.52
N ASN A 3 -22.21 1.61 -1.38
CA ASN A 3 -22.07 2.40 -0.16
C ASN A 3 -21.62 1.56 1.05
N ARG A 4 -21.26 0.30 0.84
CA ARG A 4 -20.78 -0.61 1.88
C ARG A 4 -19.47 -1.25 1.44
N ALA A 5 -18.65 -1.60 2.43
CA ALA A 5 -17.45 -2.38 2.20
C ALA A 5 -17.81 -3.75 1.61
N VAL A 6 -16.94 -4.24 0.74
CA VAL A 6 -17.12 -5.52 0.05
C VAL A 6 -15.91 -6.40 0.34
N TYR A 7 -16.17 -7.58 0.85
CA TYR A 7 -15.16 -8.63 1.01
C TYR A 7 -14.89 -9.28 -0.33
N LEU A 8 -13.65 -9.27 -0.77
CA LEU A 8 -13.28 -9.74 -2.10
C LEU A 8 -12.84 -11.20 -2.14
N LYS A 9 -11.91 -11.58 -1.25
CA LYS A 9 -11.33 -12.92 -1.28
C LYS A 9 -10.64 -13.27 0.02
N ASP A 10 -10.55 -14.57 0.27
CA ASP A 10 -9.79 -15.14 1.36
C ASP A 10 -8.27 -15.08 1.12
N GLY A 11 -7.51 -15.35 2.15
CA GLY A 11 -6.06 -15.42 2.14
C GLY A 11 -5.42 -14.30 2.94
N TRP A 12 -4.38 -14.63 3.70
CA TRP A 12 -3.67 -13.67 4.52
C TRP A 12 -2.96 -12.64 3.63
N ILE A 13 -3.32 -11.38 3.78
CA ILE A 13 -2.72 -10.28 3.02
C ILE A 13 -2.74 -9.00 3.84
N ARG A 14 -1.65 -8.24 3.77
CA ARG A 14 -1.55 -6.88 4.29
C ARG A 14 -1.14 -5.94 3.18
N ASP A 15 -1.36 -4.65 3.38
CA ASP A 15 -0.98 -3.63 2.39
C ASP A 15 -1.52 -3.97 0.99
N PRO A 16 -2.79 -4.38 0.86
CA PRO A 16 -3.30 -4.84 -0.42
C PRO A 16 -3.33 -3.71 -1.43
N TYR A 17 -2.91 -4.02 -2.65
CA TYR A 17 -2.82 -3.10 -3.74
C TYR A 17 -3.60 -3.65 -4.93
N ILE A 18 -4.55 -2.87 -5.45
CA ILE A 18 -5.32 -3.21 -6.65
C ILE A 18 -5.01 -2.23 -7.76
N TYR A 19 -4.71 -2.78 -8.92
CA TYR A 19 -4.39 -2.05 -10.14
C TYR A 19 -5.35 -2.45 -11.26
N LEU A 20 -6.11 -1.48 -11.79
CA LEU A 20 -6.94 -1.70 -12.98
C LEU A 20 -6.06 -1.52 -14.22
N CYS A 21 -5.80 -2.59 -14.92
CA CYS A 21 -4.98 -2.60 -16.11
C CYS A 21 -5.81 -2.30 -17.35
N GLU A 22 -5.17 -1.75 -18.36
CA GLU A 22 -5.79 -1.49 -19.67
C GLU A 22 -6.21 -2.75 -20.43
N ASP A 23 -5.72 -3.93 -20.02
CA ASP A 23 -6.20 -5.23 -20.52
C ASP A 23 -7.61 -5.61 -20.00
N GLY A 24 -8.19 -4.79 -19.14
CA GLY A 24 -9.52 -5.01 -18.57
C GLY A 24 -9.55 -5.85 -17.31
N PHE A 25 -8.39 -6.31 -16.80
CA PHE A 25 -8.30 -7.03 -15.54
C PHE A 25 -7.90 -6.13 -14.39
N TYR A 26 -8.40 -6.46 -13.21
CA TYR A 26 -7.87 -5.97 -11.94
C TYR A 26 -6.78 -6.93 -11.46
N TYR A 27 -5.66 -6.38 -11.05
CA TYR A 27 -4.54 -7.13 -10.47
C TYR A 27 -4.42 -6.80 -9.00
N LEU A 28 -4.27 -7.81 -8.17
CA LEU A 28 -4.11 -7.69 -6.72
C LEU A 28 -2.74 -8.24 -6.31
N THR A 29 -2.04 -7.48 -5.52
CA THR A 29 -0.84 -7.92 -4.80
C THR A 29 -0.84 -7.31 -3.41
N GLY A 30 0.14 -7.68 -2.60
CA GLY A 30 0.29 -7.18 -1.23
C GLY A 30 1.36 -7.94 -0.47
N THR A 31 1.49 -7.62 0.79
CA THR A 31 2.34 -8.35 1.73
C THR A 31 1.65 -9.67 2.08
N THR A 32 2.25 -10.80 1.71
CA THR A 32 1.62 -12.11 1.82
C THR A 32 2.58 -13.15 2.39
N PRO A 33 2.08 -14.29 2.89
CA PRO A 33 2.92 -15.44 3.12
C PRO A 33 3.54 -15.96 1.82
N THR A 34 4.58 -16.72 1.93
CA THR A 34 5.12 -17.48 0.79
C THR A 34 4.06 -18.47 0.28
N TYR A 35 3.98 -18.62 -1.02
CA TYR A 35 3.06 -19.61 -1.62
C TYR A 35 3.24 -20.99 -1.01
N GLY A 36 2.15 -21.56 -0.55
CA GLY A 36 2.15 -22.89 0.08
C GLY A 36 2.52 -22.90 1.55
N ASP A 37 2.67 -21.74 2.21
CA ASP A 37 2.90 -21.68 3.65
C ASP A 37 1.65 -22.12 4.41
N THR A 38 1.73 -23.26 5.06
CA THR A 38 0.60 -23.87 5.78
C THR A 38 0.18 -23.08 7.02
N ARG A 39 1.02 -22.19 7.52
CA ARG A 39 0.71 -21.37 8.70
C ARG A 39 -0.39 -20.34 8.42
N GLU A 40 -0.59 -19.97 7.17
CA GLU A 40 -1.64 -19.02 6.76
C GLU A 40 -3.01 -19.44 7.28
N ALA A 41 -3.36 -20.70 7.14
CA ALA A 41 -4.65 -21.23 7.62
C ALA A 41 -4.69 -21.40 9.14
N GLY A 42 -3.54 -21.59 9.78
CA GLY A 42 -3.44 -21.85 11.21
C GLY A 42 -3.43 -20.62 12.10
N ASP A 43 -3.13 -19.45 11.54
CA ASP A 43 -3.03 -18.21 12.30
C ASP A 43 -3.62 -17.03 11.53
N PRO A 44 -4.95 -17.03 11.30
CA PRO A 44 -5.61 -16.01 10.48
C PRO A 44 -5.51 -14.60 11.04
N TYR A 45 -5.27 -14.47 12.34
CA TYR A 45 -5.19 -13.18 13.01
C TYR A 45 -3.76 -12.73 13.31
N ASN A 46 -2.77 -13.50 12.86
CA ASN A 46 -1.36 -13.20 13.12
C ASN A 46 -1.03 -13.09 14.62
N LEU A 47 -1.70 -13.87 15.45
CA LEU A 47 -1.55 -13.81 16.90
C LEU A 47 -0.21 -14.40 17.37
N GLY A 48 0.26 -15.44 16.67
CA GLY A 48 1.52 -16.12 16.98
C GLY A 48 2.68 -15.72 16.06
N LEU A 49 2.40 -15.07 14.93
CA LEU A 49 3.34 -14.84 13.84
C LEU A 49 3.37 -13.35 13.47
N ASP A 50 3.60 -12.49 14.43
CA ASP A 50 3.59 -11.05 14.24
C ASP A 50 4.89 -10.56 13.56
N HIS A 51 4.77 -9.87 12.44
CA HIS A 51 5.90 -9.32 11.70
C HIS A 51 6.64 -8.21 12.47
N VAL A 52 5.96 -7.48 13.33
CA VAL A 52 6.57 -6.41 14.15
C VAL A 52 7.38 -7.00 15.28
N SER A 53 6.82 -7.95 16.02
CA SER A 53 7.53 -8.64 17.11
C SER A 53 8.73 -9.43 16.62
N ARG A 54 8.65 -10.00 15.42
CA ARG A 54 9.77 -10.67 14.78
C ARG A 54 10.96 -9.70 14.59
N LYS A 55 10.71 -8.47 14.28
CA LYS A 55 11.74 -7.44 14.14
C LYS A 55 12.59 -7.31 15.39
N MET A 56 12.01 -7.62 16.54
CA MET A 56 12.71 -7.67 17.84
C MET A 56 13.19 -9.07 18.20
N GLY A 57 13.09 -10.03 17.28
CA GLY A 57 13.54 -11.40 17.51
C GLY A 57 12.61 -12.25 18.39
N LEU A 58 11.39 -11.78 18.65
CA LEU A 58 10.49 -12.44 19.61
C LEU A 58 9.64 -13.54 18.97
N LYS A 59 9.22 -13.36 17.72
CA LYS A 59 8.34 -14.31 17.02
C LYS A 59 8.73 -14.44 15.55
N PRO A 60 8.54 -15.63 14.94
CA PRO A 60 8.68 -15.78 13.50
C PRO A 60 7.57 -15.02 12.79
N SER A 61 7.87 -14.43 11.63
CA SER A 61 6.88 -13.75 10.81
C SER A 61 6.17 -14.71 9.86
N ILE A 62 4.89 -14.47 9.60
CA ILE A 62 4.17 -15.13 8.51
C ILE A 62 4.48 -14.50 7.15
N VAL A 63 5.00 -13.28 7.13
CA VAL A 63 5.36 -12.57 5.90
C VAL A 63 6.40 -13.36 5.12
N GLY A 64 6.13 -13.54 3.83
CA GLY A 64 7.00 -14.26 2.91
C GLY A 64 7.99 -13.35 2.18
N TYR A 65 8.62 -13.92 1.17
CA TYR A 65 9.70 -13.29 0.41
C TYR A 65 9.41 -13.25 -1.10
N GLN A 66 8.15 -13.41 -1.48
CA GLN A 66 7.70 -13.40 -2.88
C GLN A 66 6.70 -12.26 -3.11
N ILE A 67 6.66 -11.76 -4.34
CA ILE A 67 5.49 -11.04 -4.83
C ILE A 67 4.51 -12.09 -5.36
N ARG A 68 3.29 -12.06 -4.84
CA ARG A 68 2.21 -12.94 -5.29
C ARG A 68 1.14 -12.09 -5.96
N VAL A 69 0.59 -12.57 -7.07
CA VAL A 69 -0.38 -11.82 -7.88
C VAL A 69 -1.63 -12.63 -8.12
N TRP A 70 -2.76 -11.97 -7.97
CA TRP A 70 -4.08 -12.45 -8.38
C TRP A 70 -4.66 -11.48 -9.40
N ARG A 71 -5.58 -11.96 -10.22
CA ARG A 71 -6.33 -11.06 -11.11
C ARG A 71 -7.81 -11.40 -11.14
N SER A 72 -8.62 -10.42 -11.52
CA SER A 72 -10.07 -10.54 -11.65
C SER A 72 -10.59 -9.70 -12.81
N PRO A 73 -11.57 -10.20 -13.58
CA PRO A 73 -12.24 -9.39 -14.57
C PRO A 73 -13.27 -8.41 -13.97
N ASP A 74 -13.70 -8.62 -12.72
CA ASP A 74 -14.90 -7.98 -12.16
C ASP A 74 -14.83 -7.68 -10.66
N LEU A 75 -13.68 -7.89 -10.00
CA LEU A 75 -13.47 -7.80 -8.55
C LEU A 75 -14.14 -8.93 -7.74
N ALA A 76 -14.99 -9.73 -8.33
CA ALA A 76 -15.70 -10.82 -7.65
C ALA A 76 -14.98 -12.17 -7.79
N GLU A 77 -14.59 -12.50 -9.01
CA GLU A 77 -13.93 -13.76 -9.31
C GLU A 77 -12.42 -13.56 -9.43
N TRP A 78 -11.67 -14.15 -8.52
CA TRP A 78 -10.21 -14.00 -8.45
C TRP A 78 -9.48 -15.27 -8.85
N GLU A 79 -8.51 -15.10 -9.74
CA GLU A 79 -7.60 -16.16 -10.22
C GLU A 79 -6.21 -15.90 -9.66
N TYR A 80 -5.61 -16.91 -9.02
CA TYR A 80 -4.21 -16.83 -8.64
C TYR A 80 -3.31 -16.98 -9.86
N LEU A 81 -2.46 -15.99 -10.11
CA LEU A 81 -1.57 -16.02 -11.27
C LEU A 81 -0.22 -16.66 -10.97
N GLY A 82 0.35 -16.38 -9.82
CA GLY A 82 1.65 -16.91 -9.49
C GLY A 82 2.53 -15.93 -8.71
N GLU A 83 3.83 -16.21 -8.75
CA GLU A 83 4.87 -15.47 -8.03
C GLU A 83 5.85 -14.86 -9.03
N PRO A 84 5.58 -13.64 -9.55
CA PRO A 84 6.45 -13.04 -10.56
C PRO A 84 7.83 -12.65 -10.05
N PHE A 85 8.04 -12.58 -8.73
CA PHE A 85 9.33 -12.23 -8.16
C PHE A 85 9.55 -12.92 -6.82
N SER A 86 10.83 -13.27 -6.57
CA SER A 86 11.30 -13.80 -5.28
C SER A 86 12.64 -13.15 -4.93
N LEU A 87 12.85 -12.87 -3.64
CA LEU A 87 14.02 -12.12 -3.18
C LEU A 87 15.37 -12.74 -3.57
N GLU A 88 15.46 -14.07 -3.64
CA GLU A 88 16.72 -14.73 -4.06
C GLU A 88 17.13 -14.43 -5.51
N LYS A 89 16.19 -13.93 -6.31
CA LYS A 89 16.44 -13.52 -7.70
C LYS A 89 16.61 -12.03 -7.87
N GLY A 90 16.59 -11.29 -6.76
CA GLY A 90 16.60 -9.84 -6.75
C GLY A 90 18.00 -9.24 -6.82
N TYR A 91 18.03 -7.94 -7.00
CA TYR A 91 19.25 -7.15 -7.06
C TYR A 91 20.12 -7.33 -5.82
N TRP A 92 19.52 -7.30 -4.62
CA TRP A 92 20.26 -7.38 -3.36
C TRP A 92 20.88 -8.75 -3.11
N ALA A 93 20.28 -9.83 -3.61
CA ALA A 93 20.86 -11.17 -3.55
C ALA A 93 22.13 -11.27 -4.40
N GLN A 94 22.18 -10.55 -5.50
CA GLN A 94 23.38 -10.48 -6.35
C GLN A 94 24.48 -9.64 -5.70
N GLN A 95 24.13 -8.56 -5.01
CA GLN A 95 25.09 -7.67 -4.35
C GLN A 95 25.59 -8.19 -3.02
N PHE A 96 24.74 -8.88 -2.26
CA PHE A 96 25.04 -9.39 -0.91
C PHE A 96 24.66 -10.87 -0.77
N PRO A 97 25.31 -11.76 -1.55
CA PRO A 97 24.95 -13.19 -1.53
C PRO A 97 25.12 -13.82 -0.15
N ASP A 98 26.10 -13.40 0.64
CA ASP A 98 26.33 -13.95 1.98
C ASP A 98 25.18 -13.64 2.94
N ALA A 99 24.58 -12.47 2.85
CA ALA A 99 23.43 -12.11 3.66
C ALA A 99 22.25 -13.06 3.40
N PHE A 100 22.03 -13.42 2.14
CA PHE A 100 20.98 -14.35 1.74
C PHE A 100 21.30 -15.80 2.13
N GLN A 101 22.56 -16.21 2.08
CA GLN A 101 22.98 -17.54 2.48
C GLN A 101 22.95 -17.74 4.01
N ASN A 102 23.32 -16.73 4.76
CA ASN A 102 23.48 -16.81 6.22
C ASN A 102 22.16 -16.62 6.98
N LYS A 103 21.13 -16.11 6.35
CA LYS A 103 19.82 -15.88 6.96
C LYS A 103 18.79 -16.86 6.40
N SER A 104 18.09 -17.59 7.28
CA SER A 104 17.03 -18.50 6.87
C SER A 104 15.93 -17.77 6.09
N LYS A 105 15.41 -18.39 5.02
CA LYS A 105 14.32 -17.85 4.20
C LYS A 105 13.08 -17.45 5.00
N LYS A 106 12.78 -18.15 6.10
CA LYS A 106 11.67 -17.80 6.99
C LYS A 106 11.82 -16.43 7.66
N ASN A 107 13.00 -15.84 7.61
CA ASN A 107 13.32 -14.51 8.15
C ASN A 107 13.50 -13.45 7.05
N TRP A 108 13.35 -13.82 5.79
CA TRP A 108 13.32 -12.86 4.71
C TRP A 108 11.95 -12.19 4.67
N LEU A 109 11.91 -10.91 4.33
CA LEU A 109 10.69 -10.13 4.33
C LEU A 109 10.54 -9.34 3.04
N LEU A 110 9.39 -9.47 2.40
CA LEU A 110 8.99 -8.64 1.29
C LEU A 110 7.68 -7.94 1.66
N TRP A 111 7.71 -6.60 1.69
CA TRP A 111 6.59 -5.78 2.16
C TRP A 111 6.04 -4.89 1.05
N ALA A 112 4.72 -4.69 1.10
CA ALA A 112 3.98 -3.66 0.38
C ALA A 112 4.33 -3.52 -1.11
N PRO A 113 4.26 -4.61 -1.90
CA PRO A 113 4.50 -4.51 -3.32
C PRO A 113 3.38 -3.73 -4.02
N GLU A 114 3.75 -2.98 -5.04
CA GLU A 114 2.86 -2.36 -6.01
C GLU A 114 3.25 -2.80 -7.41
N MET A 115 2.31 -2.77 -8.35
CA MET A 115 2.55 -3.20 -9.71
C MET A 115 1.92 -2.25 -10.73
N TYR A 116 2.60 -2.09 -11.86
CA TYR A 116 2.21 -1.15 -12.91
C TYR A 116 2.48 -1.76 -14.28
N ARG A 117 1.61 -1.52 -15.24
CA ARG A 117 1.84 -1.92 -16.63
C ARG A 117 2.42 -0.74 -17.38
N VAL A 118 3.63 -0.88 -17.91
CA VAL A 118 4.37 0.19 -18.59
C VAL A 118 4.99 -0.35 -19.88
N ASP A 119 4.54 0.15 -21.01
CA ASP A 119 5.09 -0.19 -22.35
C ASP A 119 5.18 -1.71 -22.58
N GLY A 120 4.14 -2.45 -22.22
CA GLY A 120 4.07 -3.89 -22.40
C GLY A 120 4.86 -4.71 -21.39
N LYS A 121 5.47 -4.06 -20.40
CA LYS A 121 6.19 -4.69 -19.30
C LYS A 121 5.43 -4.49 -17.98
N TRP A 122 5.80 -5.28 -16.99
CA TRP A 122 5.36 -5.08 -15.61
C TRP A 122 6.47 -4.41 -14.81
N VAL A 123 6.11 -3.40 -14.03
CA VAL A 123 7.01 -2.74 -13.11
C VAL A 123 6.49 -2.99 -11.71
N PHE A 124 7.36 -3.54 -10.84
CA PHE A 124 7.04 -3.77 -9.43
C PHE A 124 7.96 -2.91 -8.57
N VAL A 125 7.40 -2.38 -7.47
CA VAL A 125 8.18 -1.76 -6.41
C VAL A 125 7.79 -2.41 -5.08
N HIS A 126 8.74 -2.53 -4.16
CA HIS A 126 8.48 -3.09 -2.83
C HIS A 126 9.62 -2.74 -1.88
N THR A 127 9.36 -2.94 -0.59
CA THR A 127 10.37 -2.88 0.47
C THR A 127 10.77 -4.29 0.88
N SER A 128 12.06 -4.47 1.17
CA SER A 128 12.58 -5.69 1.77
C SER A 128 13.60 -5.34 2.87
N PRO A 129 13.17 -5.30 4.15
CA PRO A 129 14.09 -4.95 5.24
C PRO A 129 15.03 -6.09 5.62
N GLU A 130 14.76 -7.31 5.16
CA GLU A 130 15.54 -8.52 5.44
C GLU A 130 15.61 -9.42 4.19
N PRO A 131 16.75 -10.02 3.88
CA PRO A 131 17.98 -10.12 4.70
C PRO A 131 18.94 -8.93 4.57
N VAL A 132 18.70 -7.99 3.67
CA VAL A 132 19.52 -6.77 3.51
C VAL A 132 18.78 -5.59 4.11
N GLY A 133 19.37 -4.97 5.15
CA GLY A 133 18.75 -3.84 5.83
C GLY A 133 18.44 -2.68 4.87
N ASN A 134 17.24 -2.11 5.01
CA ASN A 134 16.75 -1.00 4.19
C ASN A 134 16.68 -1.31 2.69
N GLY A 135 16.56 -2.59 2.33
CA GLY A 135 16.42 -2.99 0.94
C GLY A 135 15.07 -2.58 0.37
N ALA A 136 15.08 -2.27 -0.91
CA ALA A 136 13.89 -2.04 -1.73
C ALA A 136 14.26 -2.32 -3.18
N ASN A 137 13.28 -2.62 -4.01
CA ASN A 137 13.53 -2.85 -5.43
C ASN A 137 12.54 -2.07 -6.29
N LEU A 138 13.02 -1.68 -7.47
CA LEU A 138 12.20 -1.41 -8.64
C LEU A 138 12.58 -2.48 -9.67
N ILE A 139 11.60 -3.25 -10.10
CA ILE A 139 11.79 -4.45 -10.93
C ILE A 139 11.01 -4.24 -12.22
N ILE A 140 11.67 -4.43 -13.36
CA ILE A 140 11.00 -4.55 -14.65
C ILE A 140 10.96 -6.03 -15.02
N ALA A 141 9.77 -6.56 -15.26
CA ALA A 141 9.55 -7.97 -15.57
C ALA A 141 8.66 -8.13 -16.81
N ASP A 142 8.85 -9.24 -17.54
CA ASP A 142 8.03 -9.54 -18.71
C ASP A 142 6.65 -10.12 -18.33
N HIS A 143 6.54 -10.74 -17.16
CA HIS A 143 5.37 -11.50 -16.76
C HIS A 143 4.88 -11.14 -15.36
N ALA A 144 3.58 -11.22 -15.15
CA ALA A 144 2.94 -11.07 -13.85
C ALA A 144 2.68 -12.41 -13.14
N ASP A 145 2.94 -13.54 -13.80
CA ASP A 145 2.62 -14.88 -13.34
C ASP A 145 3.84 -15.78 -13.08
N LYS A 146 5.02 -15.38 -13.54
CA LYS A 146 6.23 -16.19 -13.39
C LYS A 146 7.50 -15.33 -13.28
N ASN A 147 8.54 -15.90 -12.70
CA ASN A 147 9.79 -15.18 -12.37
C ASN A 147 10.94 -15.62 -13.27
N ASP A 148 10.92 -15.26 -14.52
CA ASP A 148 11.92 -15.71 -15.52
C ASP A 148 12.75 -14.59 -16.16
N SER A 149 12.39 -13.33 -15.95
CA SER A 149 13.10 -12.22 -16.60
C SER A 149 12.97 -10.93 -15.80
N PHE A 150 14.10 -10.38 -15.34
CA PHE A 150 14.12 -9.16 -14.54
C PHE A 150 15.19 -8.18 -15.00
N ALA A 151 14.86 -6.88 -14.88
CA ALA A 151 15.83 -5.80 -14.90
C ALA A 151 15.66 -4.94 -13.64
N PHE A 152 16.74 -4.40 -13.14
CA PHE A 152 16.80 -3.55 -11.95
C PHE A 152 17.44 -2.21 -12.31
N PRO A 153 16.76 -1.34 -13.06
CA PRO A 153 17.38 -0.14 -13.62
C PRO A 153 17.83 0.88 -12.58
N MET A 154 17.22 0.87 -11.41
CA MET A 154 17.59 1.76 -10.29
C MET A 154 18.76 1.22 -9.46
N GLY A 155 18.97 -0.09 -9.43
CA GLY A 155 20.05 -0.71 -8.67
C GLY A 155 20.14 -0.22 -7.23
N ASP A 156 21.32 0.23 -6.82
CA ASP A 156 21.61 0.75 -5.48
C ASP A 156 20.75 1.96 -5.09
N ASP A 157 20.25 2.73 -6.04
CA ASP A 157 19.44 3.91 -5.77
C ASP A 157 18.11 3.58 -5.07
N MET A 158 17.70 2.31 -5.09
CA MET A 158 16.50 1.89 -4.36
C MET A 158 16.74 1.63 -2.87
N ARG A 159 17.98 1.57 -2.41
CA ARG A 159 18.24 1.40 -0.98
C ARG A 159 17.69 2.59 -0.18
N ASP A 160 17.20 2.31 1.02
CA ASP A 160 16.61 3.30 1.93
C ASP A 160 15.30 3.94 1.44
N LYS A 161 14.70 3.41 0.39
CA LYS A 161 13.41 3.89 -0.11
C LYS A 161 12.27 3.01 0.39
N HIS A 162 11.84 3.26 1.61
CA HIS A 162 10.75 2.52 2.25
C HIS A 162 9.40 2.82 1.61
N ASP A 163 8.61 1.78 1.36
CA ASP A 163 7.29 1.86 0.72
C ASP A 163 7.29 2.71 -0.54
N PRO A 164 8.09 2.33 -1.54
CA PRO A 164 8.12 3.08 -2.78
C PRO A 164 6.80 2.96 -3.54
N SER A 165 6.37 4.04 -4.15
CA SER A 165 5.17 4.11 -4.98
C SER A 165 5.45 4.95 -6.22
N LEU A 166 4.89 4.52 -7.36
CA LEU A 166 5.06 5.21 -8.64
C LEU A 166 3.79 5.97 -9.01
N PHE A 167 4.00 7.12 -9.64
CA PHE A 167 2.93 7.93 -10.22
C PHE A 167 3.37 8.45 -11.58
N ARG A 168 2.51 8.31 -12.59
CA ARG A 168 2.75 8.89 -13.92
C ARG A 168 1.94 10.15 -14.08
N ASP A 169 2.63 11.27 -14.31
CA ASP A 169 1.98 12.55 -14.58
C ASP A 169 1.47 12.64 -16.02
N ASP A 170 0.64 13.62 -16.29
CA ASP A 170 -0.01 13.82 -17.59
C ASP A 170 1.00 14.06 -18.73
N ASP A 171 2.17 14.63 -18.41
CA ASP A 171 3.26 14.83 -19.39
C ASP A 171 4.09 13.56 -19.66
N GLY A 172 3.73 12.43 -19.04
CA GLY A 172 4.43 11.18 -19.19
C GLY A 172 5.59 10.97 -18.22
N THR A 173 5.93 11.95 -17.41
CA THR A 173 6.98 11.81 -16.40
C THR A 173 6.53 10.88 -15.28
N TRP A 174 7.36 9.90 -14.94
CA TRP A 174 7.16 9.06 -13.77
C TRP A 174 7.82 9.69 -12.55
N TYR A 175 7.12 9.61 -11.43
CA TYR A 175 7.60 10.03 -10.12
C TYR A 175 7.65 8.84 -9.17
N LEU A 176 8.66 8.83 -8.31
CA LEU A 176 8.78 7.89 -7.21
C LEU A 176 8.56 8.65 -5.90
N THR A 177 7.67 8.13 -5.06
CA THR A 177 7.50 8.57 -3.67
C THR A 177 7.98 7.46 -2.74
N TRP A 178 8.57 7.85 -1.60
CA TRP A 178 9.00 6.89 -0.59
C TRP A 178 9.03 7.55 0.79
N SER A 179 9.02 6.74 1.83
CA SER A 179 9.08 7.19 3.23
C SER A 179 8.05 8.29 3.55
N ASN A 180 6.89 8.25 2.89
CA ASN A 180 5.78 9.21 2.90
C ASN A 180 6.09 10.62 2.40
N THR A 181 7.29 11.08 2.59
CA THR A 181 7.61 12.52 2.54
C THR A 181 8.54 12.91 1.41
N GLU A 182 9.14 11.95 0.73
CA GLU A 182 10.08 12.21 -0.34
C GLU A 182 9.47 11.93 -1.71
N ILE A 183 9.76 12.77 -2.69
CA ILE A 183 9.37 12.58 -4.09
C ILE A 183 10.47 13.05 -5.02
N ALA A 184 10.67 12.31 -6.10
CA ALA A 184 11.56 12.71 -7.19
C ALA A 184 11.03 12.22 -8.54
N PRO A 185 11.24 12.98 -9.63
CA PRO A 185 11.01 12.48 -10.97
C PRO A 185 12.06 11.44 -11.33
N LEU A 186 11.66 10.47 -12.16
CA LEU A 186 12.53 9.43 -12.67
C LEU A 186 13.01 9.76 -14.08
N LYS A 187 14.24 9.34 -14.38
CA LYS A 187 14.74 9.35 -15.76
C LYS A 187 13.92 8.39 -16.63
N PRO A 188 13.89 8.56 -17.95
CA PRO A 188 13.28 7.60 -18.86
C PRO A 188 13.77 6.18 -18.58
N ASP A 189 12.88 5.21 -18.78
CA ASP A 189 13.17 3.78 -18.53
C ASP A 189 13.60 3.47 -17.09
N PHE A 190 13.23 4.33 -16.13
CA PHE A 190 13.53 4.16 -14.71
C PHE A 190 15.03 4.06 -14.39
N GLN A 191 15.88 4.73 -15.17
CA GLN A 191 17.34 4.64 -15.04
C GLN A 191 17.94 5.49 -13.91
N GLY A 192 17.16 5.86 -12.93
CA GLY A 192 17.58 6.64 -11.78
C GLY A 192 16.70 7.88 -11.58
N LEU A 193 17.02 8.66 -10.55
CA LEU A 193 16.34 9.91 -10.28
C LEU A 193 16.76 10.99 -11.28
N ALA A 194 15.79 11.72 -11.83
CA ALA A 194 16.06 12.82 -12.76
C ALA A 194 16.36 14.14 -12.07
N ALA A 195 16.05 14.26 -10.78
CA ALA A 195 16.30 15.45 -9.96
C ALA A 195 16.48 15.05 -8.50
N LYS A 196 16.96 15.98 -7.68
CA LYS A 196 17.05 15.77 -6.24
C LYS A 196 15.66 15.57 -5.66
N PRO A 197 15.49 14.67 -4.67
CA PRO A 197 14.23 14.54 -3.96
C PRO A 197 13.82 15.85 -3.29
N VAL A 198 12.52 16.08 -3.27
CA VAL A 198 11.91 17.14 -2.46
C VAL A 198 11.03 16.52 -1.41
N HIS A 199 10.91 17.19 -0.28
CA HIS A 199 10.06 16.79 0.82
C HIS A 199 8.65 17.30 0.58
N ILE A 200 7.65 16.43 0.74
CA ILE A 200 6.24 16.80 0.61
C ILE A 200 5.48 16.36 1.85
N ASP A 201 4.71 17.27 2.41
CA ASP A 201 3.85 17.00 3.55
C ASP A 201 2.63 17.95 3.53
N PRO A 202 1.56 17.62 4.25
CA PRO A 202 0.50 18.57 4.53
C PRO A 202 1.04 19.83 5.23
N SER A 203 0.28 20.93 5.11
CA SER A 203 0.71 22.23 5.65
C SER A 203 0.75 22.28 7.18
N ASP A 204 0.03 21.40 7.86
CA ASP A 204 -0.16 21.46 9.31
C ASP A 204 0.53 20.31 10.10
N ARG A 205 0.85 19.22 9.44
CA ARG A 205 1.43 18.04 10.13
C ARG A 205 1.94 17.02 9.11
N SER A 206 2.63 15.98 9.56
CA SER A 206 3.04 14.88 8.68
C SER A 206 1.82 14.16 8.08
N ILE A 207 1.92 13.71 6.84
CA ILE A 207 0.87 12.88 6.24
C ILE A 207 0.74 11.54 6.96
N GLY A 208 1.81 11.03 7.53
CA GLY A 208 1.80 9.80 8.28
C GLY A 208 3.15 9.12 8.37
N HIS A 209 3.13 7.80 8.51
CA HIS A 209 4.32 6.99 8.75
C HIS A 209 4.79 6.22 7.51
N GLU A 210 3.85 5.81 6.64
CA GLU A 210 4.15 4.92 5.52
C GLU A 210 3.01 4.88 4.51
N GLY A 211 3.21 4.14 3.42
CA GLY A 211 2.15 3.88 2.44
C GLY A 211 1.72 5.08 1.62
N ALA A 212 2.60 6.07 1.45
CA ALA A 212 2.27 7.24 0.64
C ALA A 212 2.07 6.85 -0.82
N THR A 213 1.02 7.39 -1.42
CA THR A 213 0.74 7.25 -2.84
C THR A 213 0.08 8.51 -3.38
N ILE A 214 0.25 8.77 -4.67
CA ILE A 214 -0.32 9.95 -5.32
C ILE A 214 -1.33 9.54 -6.38
N ARG A 215 -2.43 10.31 -6.44
CA ARG A 215 -3.39 10.23 -7.53
C ARG A 215 -3.65 11.65 -8.05
N LYS A 216 -3.96 11.77 -9.33
CA LYS A 216 -4.46 13.02 -9.87
C LYS A 216 -5.97 12.93 -10.02
N ILE A 217 -6.68 13.84 -9.35
CA ILE A 217 -8.14 13.89 -9.35
C ILE A 217 -8.56 15.28 -9.79
N GLY A 218 -9.23 15.37 -10.94
CA GLY A 218 -9.47 16.65 -11.57
C GLY A 218 -8.14 17.36 -11.89
N LYS A 219 -7.97 18.56 -11.35
CA LYS A 219 -6.73 19.35 -11.54
C LYS A 219 -5.78 19.25 -10.36
N LYS A 220 -6.13 18.48 -9.33
CA LYS A 220 -5.35 18.39 -8.09
C LYS A 220 -4.52 17.13 -8.03
N TYR A 221 -3.33 17.26 -7.48
CA TYR A 221 -2.55 16.14 -6.99
C TYR A 221 -3.02 15.82 -5.57
N VAL A 222 -3.33 14.57 -5.33
CA VAL A 222 -3.79 14.09 -4.03
C VAL A 222 -2.75 13.15 -3.47
N LEU A 223 -2.12 13.56 -2.38
CA LEU A 223 -1.19 12.74 -1.63
C LEU A 223 -1.97 12.00 -0.54
N PHE A 224 -1.93 10.68 -0.60
CA PHE A 224 -2.46 9.81 0.45
C PHE A 224 -1.32 9.32 1.32
N GLY A 225 -1.60 9.13 2.58
CA GLY A 225 -0.66 8.54 3.51
C GLY A 225 -1.38 7.89 4.67
N THR A 226 -0.62 7.20 5.48
CA THR A 226 -1.14 6.38 6.56
C THR A 226 -0.56 6.83 7.89
N ALA A 227 -1.43 7.08 8.85
CA ALA A 227 -1.04 7.43 10.21
C ALA A 227 -1.95 6.79 11.24
N TRP A 228 -1.42 6.66 12.46
CA TRP A 228 -2.24 6.41 13.64
C TRP A 228 -3.04 7.67 13.96
N SER A 229 -4.27 7.50 14.42
CA SER A 229 -5.17 8.62 14.68
C SER A 229 -4.62 9.61 15.73
N THR A 230 -3.76 9.15 16.63
CA THR A 230 -3.11 9.98 17.64
C THR A 230 -1.74 10.52 17.22
N ASP A 231 -1.26 10.17 16.03
CA ASP A 231 0.12 10.35 15.56
C ASP A 231 1.18 9.58 16.38
N ASP A 232 0.81 8.96 17.46
CA ASP A 232 1.68 8.05 18.19
C ASP A 232 1.64 6.68 17.56
N SER A 233 2.80 6.11 17.27
CA SER A 233 2.90 4.79 16.68
C SER A 233 2.14 3.74 17.50
N ARG A 234 1.24 3.00 16.82
CA ARG A 234 0.43 1.92 17.36
C ARG A 234 -0.58 2.34 18.43
N LYS A 235 -0.91 3.63 18.50
CA LYS A 235 -1.97 4.14 19.38
C LYS A 235 -3.11 4.73 18.57
N GLY A 236 -4.33 4.38 18.94
CA GLY A 236 -5.53 4.74 18.19
C GLY A 236 -5.79 3.78 17.05
N SER A 237 -6.34 4.26 15.96
CA SER A 237 -6.64 3.48 14.76
C SER A 237 -5.71 3.85 13.59
N TYR A 238 -5.44 2.88 12.75
CA TYR A 238 -4.57 3.01 11.58
C TYR A 238 -5.41 3.44 10.39
N ASN A 239 -5.26 4.71 9.99
CA ASN A 239 -6.17 5.38 9.09
C ASN A 239 -5.52 5.88 7.82
N LEU A 240 -6.35 6.10 6.80
CA LEU A 240 -5.96 6.79 5.59
C LEU A 240 -6.25 8.28 5.72
N TYR A 241 -5.23 9.08 5.38
CA TYR A 241 -5.30 10.53 5.30
C TYR A 241 -4.93 11.01 3.90
N TYR A 242 -5.29 12.24 3.58
CA TYR A 242 -4.92 12.86 2.32
C TYR A 242 -4.71 14.37 2.47
N CYS A 243 -4.03 14.93 1.50
CA CYS A 243 -3.93 16.37 1.29
C CYS A 243 -3.83 16.64 -0.21
N THR A 244 -4.07 17.88 -0.62
CA THR A 244 -4.18 18.25 -2.04
C THR A 244 -3.23 19.40 -2.39
N ALA A 245 -2.80 19.42 -3.67
CA ALA A 245 -1.95 20.48 -4.19
C ALA A 245 -2.22 20.75 -5.67
N ASP A 246 -1.87 21.95 -6.13
CA ASP A 246 -1.91 22.28 -7.56
C ASP A 246 -0.70 21.77 -8.32
N ARG A 247 0.41 21.52 -7.61
CA ARG A 247 1.65 20.97 -8.14
C ARG A 247 2.02 19.70 -7.38
N ILE A 248 2.63 18.76 -8.07
CA ILE A 248 3.02 17.48 -7.44
C ILE A 248 4.01 17.67 -6.29
N THR A 249 4.84 18.70 -6.34
CA THR A 249 5.80 19.05 -5.30
C THR A 249 5.21 19.95 -4.20
N GLY A 250 3.93 20.27 -4.28
CA GLY A 250 3.23 21.12 -3.31
C GLY A 250 3.28 22.61 -3.68
N PRO A 251 2.89 23.49 -2.75
CA PRO A 251 2.50 23.20 -1.37
C PRO A 251 1.18 22.44 -1.27
N TYR A 252 1.12 21.50 -0.34
CA TYR A 252 -0.08 20.72 -0.07
C TYR A 252 -0.97 21.38 1.00
N SER A 253 -2.26 21.08 0.94
CA SER A 253 -3.25 21.51 1.93
C SER A 253 -2.98 20.90 3.30
N GLU A 254 -3.80 21.26 4.28
CA GLU A 254 -3.83 20.56 5.56
C GLU A 254 -4.18 19.08 5.39
N ARG A 255 -3.78 18.25 6.37
CA ARG A 255 -4.11 16.84 6.39
C ARG A 255 -5.59 16.63 6.66
N ARG A 256 -6.23 15.79 5.85
CA ARG A 256 -7.66 15.47 5.94
C ARG A 256 -7.84 13.98 6.16
N PHE A 257 -8.82 13.62 6.97
CA PHE A 257 -9.20 12.25 7.24
C PHE A 257 -10.00 11.68 6.06
N ALA A 258 -9.56 10.55 5.51
CA ALA A 258 -10.29 9.85 4.44
C ALA A 258 -11.09 8.66 4.97
N GLY A 259 -10.48 7.82 5.78
CA GLY A 259 -11.19 6.65 6.29
C GLY A 259 -10.47 5.94 7.43
N ARG A 260 -11.26 5.43 8.36
CA ARG A 260 -10.81 4.66 9.51
C ARG A 260 -10.47 3.24 9.09
N PHE A 261 -9.42 2.67 9.65
CA PHE A 261 -8.94 1.32 9.32
C PHE A 261 -8.48 1.13 7.87
N LEU A 262 -8.30 2.21 7.12
CA LEU A 262 -7.83 2.17 5.75
C LEU A 262 -6.32 2.43 5.66
N GLY A 263 -5.62 2.35 6.77
CA GLY A 263 -4.17 2.53 6.79
C GLY A 263 -3.46 1.53 5.89
N HIS A 264 -2.54 2.04 5.08
CA HIS A 264 -1.83 1.32 4.02
C HIS A 264 -2.77 0.65 3.00
N GLY A 265 -4.00 1.18 2.87
CA GLY A 265 -4.88 0.85 1.76
C GLY A 265 -4.51 1.64 0.51
N THR A 266 -4.88 1.10 -0.64
CA THR A 266 -4.62 1.73 -1.93
C THR A 266 -5.92 2.24 -2.53
N PRO A 267 -6.06 3.57 -2.74
CA PRO A 267 -7.18 4.11 -3.49
C PRO A 267 -7.08 3.75 -4.98
N PHE A 268 -8.19 3.32 -5.56
CA PHE A 268 -8.28 3.02 -6.99
C PHE A 268 -9.69 3.29 -7.51
N GLN A 269 -9.81 3.45 -8.83
CA GLN A 269 -11.11 3.53 -9.50
C GLN A 269 -11.44 2.21 -10.17
N ASP A 270 -12.71 1.79 -10.06
CA ASP A 270 -13.21 0.66 -10.84
C ASP A 270 -13.54 1.06 -12.29
N LYS A 271 -13.93 0.09 -13.09
CA LYS A 271 -14.30 0.31 -14.52
C LYS A 271 -15.47 1.27 -14.72
N LYS A 272 -16.26 1.51 -13.66
CA LYS A 272 -17.41 2.42 -13.69
C LYS A 272 -17.07 3.81 -13.15
N GLY A 273 -15.82 4.02 -12.76
CA GLY A 273 -15.35 5.28 -12.22
C GLY A 273 -15.60 5.50 -10.73
N GLN A 274 -16.15 4.52 -10.01
CA GLN A 274 -16.29 4.61 -8.57
C GLN A 274 -14.94 4.44 -7.89
N TRP A 275 -14.67 5.29 -6.90
CA TRP A 275 -13.49 5.18 -6.07
C TRP A 275 -13.67 4.19 -4.93
N TRP A 276 -12.62 3.45 -4.67
CA TRP A 276 -12.50 2.47 -3.60
C TRP A 276 -11.14 2.61 -2.93
N CYS A 277 -11.04 2.11 -1.72
CA CYS A 277 -9.77 1.88 -1.06
C CYS A 277 -9.68 0.44 -0.61
N THR A 278 -8.58 -0.23 -0.87
CA THR A 278 -8.34 -1.56 -0.32
C THR A 278 -8.18 -1.49 1.19
N ALA A 279 -8.54 -2.57 1.87
CA ALA A 279 -8.37 -2.69 3.31
C ALA A 279 -8.00 -4.13 3.66
N PHE A 280 -7.13 -4.28 4.63
CA PHE A 280 -6.79 -5.56 5.23
C PHE A 280 -7.33 -5.68 6.66
N PHE A 281 -7.95 -4.63 7.18
CA PHE A 281 -8.83 -4.74 8.34
C PHE A 281 -10.16 -5.26 7.85
N ASN A 282 -10.49 -6.44 8.28
CA ASN A 282 -11.52 -7.24 7.65
C ASN A 282 -12.93 -6.78 7.98
N GLY A 283 -13.75 -6.58 6.97
CA GLY A 283 -15.16 -6.23 7.11
C GLY A 283 -16.03 -7.34 7.72
N ASN A 284 -15.52 -8.57 7.84
CA ASN A 284 -16.23 -9.66 8.49
C ASN A 284 -16.16 -9.60 10.03
N ILE A 285 -15.24 -8.82 10.56
CA ILE A 285 -15.24 -8.53 11.99
C ILE A 285 -16.47 -7.67 12.27
N ALA A 286 -17.28 -8.11 13.22
CA ALA A 286 -18.48 -7.38 13.60
C ALA A 286 -18.13 -5.91 13.85
N PRO A 287 -18.88 -4.97 13.27
CA PRO A 287 -18.60 -3.54 13.42
C PRO A 287 -18.55 -3.17 14.91
N VAL A 288 -17.48 -2.57 15.33
CA VAL A 288 -17.39 -1.98 16.66
C VAL A 288 -18.34 -0.76 16.68
N SER A 289 -19.10 -0.60 17.74
CA SER A 289 -19.95 0.58 17.88
C SER A 289 -19.11 1.86 17.78
N LYS A 290 -19.73 2.98 17.39
CA LYS A 290 -19.05 4.28 17.32
C LYS A 290 -18.31 4.60 18.62
N LEU A 291 -18.96 4.41 19.75
CA LEU A 291 -18.35 4.61 21.07
C LEU A 291 -17.18 3.65 21.32
N GLY A 292 -17.34 2.39 20.95
CA GLY A 292 -16.28 1.39 21.07
C GLY A 292 -15.07 1.71 20.21
N ILE A 293 -15.30 2.26 19.01
CA ILE A 293 -14.20 2.70 18.12
C ILE A 293 -13.43 3.88 18.75
N GLN A 294 -14.13 4.85 19.31
CA GLN A 294 -13.51 6.06 19.85
C GLN A 294 -12.74 5.82 21.16
N ASN A 295 -13.22 4.92 22.00
CA ASN A 295 -12.68 4.69 23.33
C ASN A 295 -11.76 3.48 23.46
N ARG A 296 -11.67 2.65 22.42
CA ARG A 296 -10.88 1.42 22.42
C ARG A 296 -9.56 1.65 21.72
N ASP A 297 -8.48 1.25 22.37
CA ASP A 297 -7.19 1.15 21.70
C ASP A 297 -7.22 -0.08 20.78
N LEU A 298 -7.19 0.18 19.48
CA LEU A 298 -7.18 -0.84 18.44
C LEU A 298 -5.81 -1.00 17.81
N SER A 299 -4.78 -0.37 18.37
CA SER A 299 -3.45 -0.35 17.75
C SER A 299 -2.89 -1.73 17.47
N GLU A 300 -3.09 -2.67 18.38
CA GLU A 300 -2.62 -4.04 18.20
C GLU A 300 -3.54 -4.89 17.32
N THR A 301 -4.83 -4.74 17.47
CA THR A 301 -5.81 -5.60 16.79
C THR A 301 -6.21 -5.06 15.42
N ALA A 302 -6.51 -3.77 15.30
CA ALA A 302 -6.98 -3.19 14.05
C ALA A 302 -5.90 -3.19 12.96
N GLN A 303 -4.64 -3.17 13.35
CA GLN A 303 -3.52 -3.19 12.42
C GLN A 303 -3.10 -4.60 12.01
N THR A 304 -3.19 -5.54 12.93
CA THR A 304 -2.65 -6.90 12.74
C THR A 304 -3.70 -7.92 12.40
N ILE A 305 -4.96 -7.65 12.72
CA ILE A 305 -6.04 -8.57 12.38
C ILE A 305 -6.33 -8.46 10.89
N ASN A 306 -6.16 -9.56 10.23
CA ASN A 306 -6.61 -9.79 8.87
C ASN A 306 -7.32 -11.14 8.89
N GLU A 307 -8.65 -11.12 8.81
CA GLU A 307 -9.45 -12.34 8.78
C GLU A 307 -9.31 -13.08 7.45
N GLN A 308 -8.09 -13.36 7.04
CA GLN A 308 -7.80 -14.15 5.85
C GLN A 308 -8.32 -13.52 4.56
N GLY A 309 -8.40 -12.18 4.48
CA GLY A 309 -8.98 -11.64 3.29
C GLY A 309 -8.67 -10.20 2.97
N THR A 310 -9.10 -9.85 1.78
CA THR A 310 -9.02 -8.51 1.23
C THR A 310 -10.41 -7.92 1.13
N THR A 311 -10.56 -6.70 1.63
CA THR A 311 -11.79 -5.91 1.56
C THR A 311 -11.54 -4.67 0.72
N ILE A 312 -12.55 -4.16 0.05
CA ILE A 312 -12.54 -2.83 -0.54
C ILE A 312 -13.66 -1.98 0.08
N VAL A 313 -13.36 -0.71 0.29
CA VAL A 313 -14.25 0.24 0.94
C VAL A 313 -14.55 1.36 -0.03
N PRO A 314 -15.85 1.65 -0.30
CA PRO A 314 -16.21 2.68 -1.25
C PRO A 314 -15.87 4.07 -0.71
N LEU A 315 -15.28 4.89 -1.56
CA LEU A 315 -14.97 6.29 -1.27
C LEU A 315 -15.89 7.22 -2.05
N GLU A 316 -16.35 8.26 -1.39
CA GLU A 316 -16.93 9.41 -2.04
C GLU A 316 -15.81 10.41 -2.34
N VAL A 317 -15.69 10.78 -3.61
CA VAL A 317 -14.69 11.74 -4.08
C VAL A 317 -15.44 12.85 -4.82
N LYS A 318 -15.31 14.08 -4.34
CA LYS A 318 -15.98 15.23 -4.94
C LYS A 318 -15.02 16.41 -5.11
N THR A 319 -15.19 17.12 -6.22
CA THR A 319 -14.59 18.45 -6.39
C THR A 319 -15.55 19.49 -5.82
N GLY A 320 -15.08 20.26 -4.87
CA GLY A 320 -15.85 21.32 -4.24
C GLY A 320 -15.98 22.56 -5.13
N LYS A 321 -16.79 23.52 -4.66
CA LYS A 321 -16.98 24.81 -5.33
C LYS A 321 -15.67 25.64 -5.40
N ASP A 322 -14.77 25.39 -4.47
CA ASP A 322 -13.43 25.99 -4.41
C ASP A 322 -12.42 25.32 -5.38
N GLY A 323 -12.85 24.30 -6.12
CA GLY A 323 -11.99 23.55 -7.03
C GLY A 323 -11.13 22.50 -6.33
N ASP A 324 -11.19 22.38 -5.02
CA ASP A 324 -10.44 21.42 -4.26
C ASP A 324 -11.14 20.04 -4.22
N VAL A 325 -10.40 19.01 -3.84
CA VAL A 325 -10.87 17.63 -3.82
C VAL A 325 -11.13 17.18 -2.38
N TYR A 326 -12.29 16.60 -2.16
CA TYR A 326 -12.74 16.09 -0.87
C TYR A 326 -13.04 14.60 -0.96
N ILE A 327 -12.53 13.84 0.00
CA ILE A 327 -12.59 12.37 0.00
C ILE A 327 -13.02 11.87 1.36
N ARG A 328 -13.94 10.90 1.36
CA ARG A 328 -14.34 10.19 2.58
C ARG A 328 -14.78 8.76 2.26
N ALA A 329 -14.61 7.87 3.22
CA ALA A 329 -15.25 6.57 3.19
C ALA A 329 -16.78 6.74 3.33
N ILE A 330 -17.52 5.98 2.54
CA ILE A 330 -19.00 6.03 2.56
C ILE A 330 -19.55 5.09 3.64
N ASP A 331 -18.97 3.89 3.76
CA ASP A 331 -19.43 2.90 4.74
C ASP A 331 -19.23 3.44 6.16
N PRO A 332 -20.31 3.49 6.97
CA PRO A 332 -20.23 3.99 8.34
C PRO A 332 -19.19 3.33 9.23
N ALA A 333 -18.85 2.06 8.99
CA ALA A 333 -17.83 1.36 9.77
C ALA A 333 -16.44 1.94 9.57
N TYR A 334 -16.20 2.62 8.45
CA TYR A 334 -14.91 3.21 8.07
C TYR A 334 -14.92 4.75 8.04
N ALA A 335 -16.10 5.35 8.23
CA ALA A 335 -16.28 6.80 8.09
C ALA A 335 -16.05 7.58 9.39
N VAL A 336 -15.96 6.91 10.53
CA VAL A 336 -15.84 7.57 11.84
C VAL A 336 -14.41 8.01 12.08
N PRO A 337 -14.16 9.32 12.25
CA PRO A 337 -12.82 9.81 12.55
C PRO A 337 -12.34 9.32 13.91
N GLY A 338 -11.03 9.32 14.12
CA GLY A 338 -10.42 9.07 15.41
C GLY A 338 -10.82 10.14 16.44
N PRO A 339 -10.53 9.92 17.72
CA PRO A 339 -10.97 10.85 18.79
C PRO A 339 -10.36 12.25 18.66
N ASP A 340 -9.22 12.36 18.03
CA ASP A 340 -8.47 13.61 17.81
C ASP A 340 -8.59 14.16 16.38
N GLU A 341 -9.47 13.56 15.56
CA GLU A 341 -9.66 13.95 14.16
C GLU A 341 -11.08 14.46 13.91
N ALA A 342 -11.20 15.46 13.06
CA ALA A 342 -12.47 15.94 12.57
C ALA A 342 -12.68 15.53 11.11
N GLN A 343 -13.89 15.12 10.77
CA GLN A 343 -14.27 14.89 9.37
C GLN A 343 -14.47 16.26 8.69
N ARG A 344 -13.66 16.52 7.66
CA ARG A 344 -13.69 17.81 6.94
C ARG A 344 -14.17 17.66 5.50
N PHE A 345 -15.10 16.78 5.26
CA PHE A 345 -15.71 16.63 3.95
C PHE A 345 -16.76 17.73 3.74
N GLN A 346 -16.38 18.76 3.01
CA GLN A 346 -17.21 19.94 2.71
C GLN A 346 -17.01 20.34 1.24
N PRO A 347 -17.54 19.56 0.28
CA PRO A 347 -17.38 19.85 -1.14
C PRO A 347 -18.12 21.11 -1.59
#